data_38f772d8f0406fee73f0e6d6957969ac
#
_entry.id   38f772d8f0406fee73f0e6d6957969ac
#
_cell.length_a   1.000
_cell.length_b   1.000
_cell.length_c   1.000
_cell.angle_alpha   90.00
_cell.angle_beta   90.00
_cell.angle_gamma   90.00
#
_symmetry.space_group_name_H-M   'P 1'
#
loop_
_entity.id
_entity.type
_entity.pdbx_description
1 polymer ?
#
loop_
_entity_poly.entity_id
_entity_poly.type
_entity_poly.pdbx_seq_one_letter_code
_entity_poly.pdbx_strand_id
1 'polypeptide(L)'
;SSPSRGLGDVYKRQGMKGMWAEAAVNAFDSVDKDFQPNQIDEAYIGSVAFGGGQLGNTAALLTEHTGMQGKPVRRVENACASSGFALRDAWMAIKSGQADVVIAGGIEKMNDLTPERKRFWLGVSGDTEWERLAGLTFPGTYALMARRYFHEFDSTHDDLVNISVKNHYHGLDNEVAHIRKDVSFDKAKSGFMVADPLTLYDCCPTSDGASCVILAADHVVSQFTDDPVWIKSSAAASDYLALHDRPSITQLMATQKAAKRAYSMAGISAKDVDIAEVHDCFTIAELFATEDLGFSERGTGGQFARENRGRRNEGTTCINPSGGLKSKGHPLGATGTGQTV
;
A
#
# COMPACT_ATOMS: atom_id res chain seq x y z
N SER A 1 14.72 -4.28 -6.81
CA SER A 1 14.00 -3.77 -5.63
C SER A 1 14.25 -4.67 -4.44
N SER A 2 14.99 -4.21 -3.44
CA SER A 2 15.18 -4.96 -2.21
C SER A 2 14.16 -4.50 -1.17
N PRO A 3 13.36 -5.41 -0.62
CA PRO A 3 12.45 -5.08 0.44
C PRO A 3 13.24 -4.75 1.72
N SER A 4 12.79 -3.75 2.45
CA SER A 4 13.29 -3.48 3.79
C SER A 4 13.17 -4.74 4.65
N ARG A 5 14.23 -5.17 5.30
CA ARG A 5 14.21 -6.31 6.24
C ARG A 5 13.13 -6.11 7.29
N GLY A 6 12.47 -7.20 7.63
CA GLY A 6 11.31 -7.35 8.49
C GLY A 6 11.04 -6.23 9.48
N LEU A 7 9.84 -5.69 9.42
CA LEU A 7 9.30 -4.58 10.20
C LEU A 7 9.17 -4.91 11.72
N GLY A 8 10.01 -5.81 12.22
CA GLY A 8 10.10 -6.17 13.61
C GLY A 8 10.98 -5.24 14.46
N ASP A 9 11.51 -5.74 15.55
CA ASP A 9 12.28 -5.00 16.58
C ASP A 9 13.51 -4.21 16.09
N VAL A 10 14.02 -4.49 14.88
CA VAL A 10 15.18 -3.80 14.32
C VAL A 10 14.85 -2.32 14.08
N TYR A 11 13.66 -1.99 13.59
CA TYR A 11 13.27 -0.60 13.29
C TYR A 11 12.88 0.24 14.51
N LYS A 12 12.60 -0.36 15.64
CA LYS A 12 12.39 0.39 16.90
C LYS A 12 13.61 1.22 17.30
N ARG A 13 14.80 0.84 16.82
CA ARG A 13 16.08 1.49 17.13
C ARG A 13 16.56 2.44 16.04
N GLN A 14 15.98 2.41 14.85
CA GLN A 14 16.35 3.27 13.73
C GLN A 14 15.45 4.51 13.65
N GLY A 15 16.07 5.67 13.41
CA GLY A 15 15.36 6.88 13.00
C GLY A 15 14.91 6.81 11.54
N MET A 16 14.07 7.77 11.11
CA MET A 16 13.59 7.85 9.72
C MET A 16 14.74 7.86 8.70
N LYS A 17 15.82 8.60 8.98
CA LYS A 17 17.01 8.63 8.09
C LYS A 17 17.62 7.26 7.88
N GLY A 18 17.77 6.47 8.94
CA GLY A 18 18.35 5.12 8.85
C GLY A 18 17.47 4.16 8.04
N MET A 19 16.16 4.18 8.27
CA MET A 19 15.22 3.35 7.49
C MET A 19 15.21 3.72 6.01
N TRP A 20 15.21 5.02 5.70
CA TRP A 20 15.28 5.48 4.31
C TRP A 20 16.60 5.09 3.66
N ALA A 21 17.73 5.33 4.34
CA ALA A 21 19.04 5.00 3.80
C ALA A 21 19.18 3.50 3.50
N GLU A 22 18.67 2.63 4.40
CA GLU A 22 18.66 1.19 4.16
C GLU A 22 17.83 0.82 2.92
N ALA A 23 16.61 1.38 2.78
CA ALA A 23 15.78 1.11 1.61
C ALA A 23 16.44 1.63 0.31
N ALA A 24 17.06 2.81 0.34
CA ALA A 24 17.73 3.39 -0.81
C ALA A 24 18.97 2.58 -1.21
N VAL A 25 19.82 2.22 -0.26
CA VAL A 25 21.01 1.39 -0.53
C VAL A 25 20.61 0.03 -1.10
N ASN A 26 19.60 -0.62 -0.51
CA ASN A 26 19.10 -1.88 -1.04
C ASN A 26 18.57 -1.74 -2.48
N ALA A 27 17.95 -0.62 -2.82
CA ALA A 27 17.51 -0.36 -4.19
C ALA A 27 18.70 -0.11 -5.13
N PHE A 28 19.75 0.59 -4.68
CA PHE A 28 20.97 0.79 -5.48
C PHE A 28 21.68 -0.54 -5.72
N ASP A 29 21.82 -1.36 -4.68
CA ASP A 29 22.48 -2.68 -4.77
C ASP A 29 21.68 -3.70 -5.61
N SER A 30 20.38 -3.44 -5.85
CA SER A 30 19.52 -4.29 -6.69
C SER A 30 19.61 -3.99 -8.19
N VAL A 31 20.35 -2.96 -8.57
CA VAL A 31 20.59 -2.65 -10.00
C VAL A 31 21.66 -3.60 -10.54
N ASP A 32 21.37 -4.28 -11.64
CA ASP A 32 22.23 -5.36 -12.18
C ASP A 32 23.60 -4.89 -12.65
N LYS A 33 23.69 -3.63 -13.11
CA LYS A 33 24.91 -3.00 -13.59
C LYS A 33 25.35 -1.89 -12.66
N ASP A 34 26.58 -1.40 -12.82
CA ASP A 34 27.11 -0.32 -12.01
C ASP A 34 26.14 0.87 -11.92
N PHE A 35 25.73 1.18 -10.71
CA PHE A 35 24.81 2.28 -10.41
C PHE A 35 25.39 3.19 -9.33
N GLN A 36 25.29 4.49 -9.56
CA GLN A 36 25.72 5.49 -8.60
C GLN A 36 24.56 6.46 -8.29
N PRO A 37 24.37 6.86 -7.02
CA PRO A 37 23.29 7.76 -6.63
C PRO A 37 23.28 9.11 -7.38
N ASN A 38 24.45 9.58 -7.86
CA ASN A 38 24.55 10.81 -8.63
C ASN A 38 23.91 10.72 -10.04
N GLN A 39 23.59 9.52 -10.52
CA GLN A 39 22.86 9.30 -11.77
C GLN A 39 21.36 9.54 -11.64
N ILE A 40 20.83 9.63 -10.40
CA ILE A 40 19.43 9.98 -10.16
C ILE A 40 19.24 11.47 -10.47
N ASP A 41 18.23 11.82 -11.24
CA ASP A 41 17.89 13.21 -11.56
C ASP A 41 16.96 13.83 -10.51
N GLU A 42 15.95 13.10 -10.05
CA GLU A 42 14.94 13.57 -9.12
C GLU A 42 14.51 12.48 -8.12
N ALA A 43 13.91 12.91 -6.98
CA ALA A 43 13.33 12.02 -5.99
C ALA A 43 11.91 12.44 -5.57
N TYR A 44 11.02 11.46 -5.46
CA TYR A 44 9.66 11.60 -4.92
C TYR A 44 9.45 10.66 -3.75
N ILE A 45 9.15 11.21 -2.57
CA ILE A 45 9.09 10.43 -1.33
C ILE A 45 7.73 10.59 -0.67
N GLY A 46 6.97 9.49 -0.60
CA GLY A 46 5.69 9.41 0.08
C GLY A 46 5.86 9.40 1.60
N SER A 47 5.16 10.28 2.30
CA SER A 47 5.11 10.26 3.77
C SER A 47 3.97 11.12 4.27
N VAL A 48 3.20 10.61 5.23
CA VAL A 48 2.22 11.38 6.01
C VAL A 48 2.93 12.25 7.06
N ALA A 49 4.19 11.96 7.35
CA ALA A 49 4.95 12.50 8.48
C ALA A 49 4.25 12.22 9.82
N PHE A 50 3.84 10.97 9.99
CA PHE A 50 3.06 10.49 11.12
C PHE A 50 3.69 10.88 12.47
N GLY A 51 2.87 11.38 13.37
CA GLY A 51 3.34 11.85 14.66
C GLY A 51 3.94 13.26 14.65
N GLY A 52 4.09 13.91 13.50
CA GLY A 52 4.61 15.26 13.38
C GLY A 52 6.12 15.36 13.55
N GLY A 53 6.86 14.24 13.51
CA GLY A 53 8.31 14.23 13.78
C GLY A 53 9.13 15.03 12.77
N GLN A 54 8.73 15.01 11.51
CA GLN A 54 9.35 15.82 10.44
C GLN A 54 8.27 16.22 9.42
N LEU A 55 7.50 17.24 9.72
CA LEU A 55 6.43 17.73 8.83
C LEU A 55 6.97 18.52 7.64
N GLY A 56 7.99 19.36 7.86
CA GLY A 56 8.60 20.18 6.81
C GLY A 56 9.87 19.55 6.25
N ASN A 57 10.12 19.72 4.94
CA ASN A 57 11.33 19.29 4.24
C ASN A 57 11.71 17.81 4.45
N THR A 58 10.73 16.95 4.62
CA THR A 58 10.93 15.51 4.88
C THR A 58 11.81 14.86 3.81
N ALA A 59 11.53 15.12 2.52
CA ALA A 59 12.30 14.54 1.42
C ALA A 59 13.76 14.98 1.45
N ALA A 60 14.04 16.28 1.64
CA ALA A 60 15.40 16.78 1.73
C ALA A 60 16.17 16.15 2.91
N LEU A 61 15.52 16.04 4.09
CA LEU A 61 16.10 15.38 5.26
C LEU A 61 16.51 13.93 4.97
N LEU A 62 15.66 13.19 4.24
CA LEU A 62 15.89 11.77 3.98
C LEU A 62 16.99 11.56 2.93
N THR A 63 17.03 12.40 1.91
CA THR A 63 17.96 12.25 0.77
C THR A 63 19.36 12.81 1.03
N GLU A 64 19.56 13.62 2.06
CA GLU A 64 20.86 14.23 2.36
C GLU A 64 22.00 13.22 2.61
N HIS A 65 21.68 11.99 3.02
CA HIS A 65 22.65 10.93 3.31
C HIS A 65 22.68 9.81 2.23
N THR A 66 21.97 9.99 1.13
CA THR A 66 21.89 8.99 0.05
C THR A 66 22.44 9.48 -1.29
N GLY A 67 23.37 10.44 -1.26
CA GLY A 67 24.08 10.92 -2.44
C GLY A 67 23.28 11.82 -3.38
N MET A 68 22.16 12.39 -2.90
CA MET A 68 21.22 13.14 -3.72
C MET A 68 21.26 14.66 -3.47
N GLN A 69 22.34 15.19 -2.83
CA GLN A 69 22.50 16.60 -2.61
C GLN A 69 22.53 17.37 -3.93
N GLY A 70 21.81 18.47 -3.99
CA GLY A 70 21.69 19.30 -5.19
C GLY A 70 20.69 18.80 -6.22
N LYS A 71 20.02 17.68 -5.97
CA LYS A 71 18.95 17.16 -6.83
C LYS A 71 17.59 17.67 -6.38
N PRO A 72 16.61 17.86 -7.29
CA PRO A 72 15.22 18.10 -6.92
C PRO A 72 14.66 16.94 -6.10
N VAL A 73 14.13 17.22 -4.92
CA VAL A 73 13.50 16.21 -4.07
C VAL A 73 12.17 16.73 -3.54
N ARG A 74 11.14 15.90 -3.52
CA ARG A 74 9.79 16.30 -3.12
C ARG A 74 9.13 15.27 -2.21
N ARG A 75 8.48 15.75 -1.14
CA ARG A 75 7.54 14.93 -0.38
C ARG A 75 6.19 14.91 -1.10
N VAL A 76 5.63 13.72 -1.24
CA VAL A 76 4.27 13.48 -1.75
C VAL A 76 3.40 13.00 -0.60
N GLU A 77 2.23 13.59 -0.43
CA GLU A 77 1.28 13.19 0.60
C GLU A 77 -0.09 12.95 0.00
N ASN A 78 -0.64 11.78 0.27
CA ASN A 78 -2.02 11.37 0.01
C ASN A 78 -2.38 10.18 0.91
N ALA A 79 -2.22 10.36 2.22
CA ALA A 79 -2.39 9.33 3.24
C ALA A 79 -1.69 8.01 2.87
N CYS A 80 -2.40 6.89 2.95
CA CYS A 80 -1.87 5.56 2.61
C CYS A 80 -1.45 5.42 1.13
N ALA A 81 -1.89 6.30 0.24
CA ALA A 81 -1.53 6.30 -1.17
C ALA A 81 -0.29 7.15 -1.49
N SER A 82 0.37 7.76 -0.49
CA SER A 82 1.45 8.73 -0.69
C SER A 82 2.56 8.21 -1.61
N SER A 83 3.12 7.03 -1.38
CA SER A 83 4.16 6.50 -2.27
C SER A 83 3.65 5.93 -3.59
N GLY A 84 2.38 5.55 -3.68
CA GLY A 84 1.75 5.25 -4.96
C GLY A 84 1.68 6.48 -5.86
N PHE A 85 1.37 7.66 -5.30
CA PHE A 85 1.45 8.93 -6.02
C PHE A 85 2.90 9.35 -6.28
N ALA A 86 3.84 9.11 -5.37
CA ALA A 86 5.27 9.34 -5.61
C ALA A 86 5.78 8.53 -6.81
N LEU A 87 5.40 7.25 -6.92
CA LEU A 87 5.69 6.41 -8.08
C LEU A 87 5.07 6.96 -9.37
N ARG A 88 3.82 7.42 -9.29
CA ARG A 88 3.14 8.06 -10.43
C ARG A 88 3.84 9.34 -10.87
N ASP A 89 4.23 10.21 -9.94
CA ASP A 89 4.94 11.46 -10.24
C ASP A 89 6.30 11.15 -10.91
N ALA A 90 7.05 10.17 -10.40
CA ALA A 90 8.30 9.70 -11.01
C ALA A 90 8.08 9.17 -12.44
N TRP A 91 7.05 8.34 -12.64
CA TRP A 91 6.68 7.86 -13.97
C TRP A 91 6.32 9.01 -14.92
N MET A 92 5.59 10.03 -14.44
CA MET A 92 5.24 11.20 -15.24
C MET A 92 6.45 12.07 -15.57
N ALA A 93 7.40 12.25 -14.65
CA ALA A 93 8.65 12.98 -14.90
C ALA A 93 9.45 12.34 -16.05
N ILE A 94 9.58 11.01 -16.04
CA ILE A 94 10.23 10.26 -17.11
C ILE A 94 9.43 10.38 -18.44
N LYS A 95 8.12 10.15 -18.39
CA LYS A 95 7.27 10.22 -19.60
C LYS A 95 7.21 11.61 -20.24
N SER A 96 7.43 12.66 -19.47
CA SER A 96 7.52 14.04 -19.97
C SER A 96 8.90 14.41 -20.52
N GLY A 97 9.92 13.55 -20.35
CA GLY A 97 11.31 13.83 -20.68
C GLY A 97 11.99 14.83 -19.74
N GLN A 98 11.44 15.07 -18.57
CA GLN A 98 12.00 15.96 -17.55
C GLN A 98 13.20 15.31 -16.83
N ALA A 99 13.17 14.00 -16.67
CA ALA A 99 14.19 13.20 -16.01
C ALA A 99 14.36 11.86 -16.73
N ASP A 100 15.56 11.31 -16.68
CA ASP A 100 15.86 10.00 -17.25
C ASP A 100 15.94 8.90 -16.18
N VAL A 101 16.39 9.23 -14.97
CA VAL A 101 16.49 8.31 -13.83
C VAL A 101 15.89 8.96 -12.59
N VAL A 102 14.90 8.31 -12.00
CA VAL A 102 14.16 8.84 -10.86
C VAL A 102 14.02 7.79 -9.76
N ILE A 103 14.21 8.18 -8.50
CA ILE A 103 13.86 7.35 -7.37
C ILE A 103 12.48 7.74 -6.84
N ALA A 104 11.59 6.75 -6.71
CA ALA A 104 10.32 6.89 -6.01
C ALA A 104 10.32 6.00 -4.78
N GLY A 105 9.84 6.52 -3.67
CA GLY A 105 9.78 5.72 -2.45
C GLY A 105 8.80 6.26 -1.45
N GLY A 106 8.80 5.67 -0.29
CA GLY A 106 7.99 6.14 0.83
C GLY A 106 8.51 5.62 2.15
N ILE A 107 8.08 6.31 3.20
CA ILE A 107 8.50 6.01 4.57
C ILE A 107 7.40 6.39 5.55
N GLU A 108 7.26 5.58 6.60
CA GLU A 108 6.50 6.00 7.76
C GLU A 108 7.08 5.40 9.03
N LYS A 109 7.07 6.19 10.12
CA LYS A 109 7.44 5.75 11.46
C LYS A 109 6.31 6.02 12.43
N MET A 110 5.59 4.98 12.79
CA MET A 110 4.31 5.05 13.50
C MET A 110 4.39 4.54 14.94
N ASN A 111 5.34 3.66 15.24
CA ASN A 111 5.35 2.89 16.49
C ASN A 111 6.01 3.58 17.68
N ASP A 112 6.61 4.75 17.49
CA ASP A 112 7.15 5.56 18.57
C ASP A 112 6.07 6.31 19.38
N LEU A 113 4.82 6.27 18.93
CA LEU A 113 3.71 6.99 19.55
C LEU A 113 2.90 6.11 20.50
N THR A 114 2.33 6.74 21.54
CA THR A 114 1.32 6.07 22.39
C THR A 114 0.05 5.72 21.59
N PRO A 115 -0.76 4.75 22.04
CA PRO A 115 -1.99 4.37 21.33
C PRO A 115 -2.95 5.55 21.08
N GLU A 116 -3.04 6.50 22.02
CA GLU A 116 -3.91 7.69 21.90
C GLU A 116 -3.40 8.62 20.79
N ARG A 117 -2.09 8.86 20.75
CA ARG A 117 -1.48 9.68 19.69
C ARG A 117 -1.56 9.00 18.34
N LYS A 118 -1.41 7.67 18.28
CA LYS A 118 -1.63 6.92 17.02
C LYS A 118 -3.04 7.11 16.51
N ARG A 119 -4.07 6.96 17.36
CA ARG A 119 -5.47 7.18 16.95
C ARG A 119 -5.71 8.60 16.44
N PHE A 120 -5.14 9.59 17.11
CA PHE A 120 -5.22 10.98 16.66
C PHE A 120 -4.64 11.15 15.24
N TRP A 121 -3.42 10.67 15.02
CA TRP A 121 -2.72 10.83 13.74
C TRP A 121 -3.33 9.98 12.62
N LEU A 122 -3.86 8.80 12.89
CA LEU A 122 -4.64 8.04 11.90
C LEU A 122 -5.87 8.85 11.48
N GLY A 123 -6.58 9.44 12.43
CA GLY A 123 -7.79 10.22 12.17
C GLY A 123 -7.57 11.45 11.28
N VAL A 124 -6.35 12.03 11.21
CA VAL A 124 -6.10 13.20 10.34
C VAL A 124 -6.22 12.89 8.84
N SER A 125 -6.23 11.62 8.46
CA SER A 125 -6.43 11.20 7.07
C SER A 125 -7.90 11.02 6.68
N GLY A 126 -8.84 11.18 7.62
CA GLY A 126 -10.28 11.16 7.38
C GLY A 126 -10.87 12.58 7.36
N ASP A 127 -12.17 12.68 7.04
CA ASP A 127 -12.88 13.95 7.16
C ASP A 127 -12.85 14.45 8.61
N THR A 128 -12.37 15.67 8.79
CA THR A 128 -12.16 16.20 10.14
C THR A 128 -13.42 16.81 10.71
N GLU A 129 -14.22 17.48 9.90
CA GLU A 129 -15.35 18.28 10.39
C GLU A 129 -16.53 17.40 10.83
N TRP A 130 -16.90 16.41 10.02
CA TRP A 130 -18.10 15.62 10.23
C TRP A 130 -17.86 14.22 10.77
N GLU A 131 -16.72 13.63 10.49
CA GLU A 131 -16.45 12.25 10.88
C GLU A 131 -15.50 12.16 12.07
N ARG A 132 -14.29 12.71 11.95
CA ARG A 132 -13.27 12.60 13.01
C ARG A 132 -13.68 13.30 14.30
N LEU A 133 -14.18 14.55 14.22
CA LEU A 133 -14.62 15.29 15.42
C LEU A 133 -15.87 14.66 16.05
N ALA A 134 -16.69 13.95 15.28
CA ALA A 134 -17.78 13.14 15.78
C ALA A 134 -17.34 11.80 16.42
N GLY A 135 -16.03 11.48 16.36
CA GLY A 135 -15.47 10.29 16.98
C GLY A 135 -15.33 9.08 16.06
N LEU A 136 -15.58 9.23 14.75
CA LEU A 136 -15.40 8.14 13.80
C LEU A 136 -13.92 7.78 13.68
N THR A 137 -13.62 6.48 13.69
CA THR A 137 -12.29 5.92 13.52
C THR A 137 -12.21 5.10 12.24
N PHE A 138 -11.03 4.84 11.71
CA PHE A 138 -10.90 3.97 10.53
C PHE A 138 -11.55 2.60 10.71
N PRO A 139 -11.32 1.86 11.82
CA PRO A 139 -12.07 0.63 12.05
C PRO A 139 -13.59 0.83 12.02
N GLY A 140 -14.09 1.92 12.61
CA GLY A 140 -15.52 2.26 12.58
C GLY A 140 -16.03 2.52 11.15
N THR A 141 -15.28 3.29 10.35
CA THR A 141 -15.62 3.56 8.95
C THR A 141 -15.74 2.27 8.14
N TYR A 142 -14.72 1.40 8.20
CA TYR A 142 -14.75 0.14 7.45
C TYR A 142 -15.75 -0.87 8.02
N ALA A 143 -16.07 -0.81 9.32
CA ALA A 143 -17.13 -1.60 9.92
C ALA A 143 -18.53 -1.20 9.38
N LEU A 144 -18.81 0.10 9.24
CA LEU A 144 -20.04 0.58 8.59
C LEU A 144 -20.13 0.10 7.13
N MET A 145 -19.04 0.18 6.39
CA MET A 145 -18.95 -0.32 5.02
C MET A 145 -19.20 -1.84 4.95
N ALA A 146 -18.59 -2.62 5.86
CA ALA A 146 -18.78 -4.07 5.94
C ALA A 146 -20.23 -4.43 6.28
N ARG A 147 -20.83 -3.77 7.29
CA ARG A 147 -22.23 -3.97 7.64
C ARG A 147 -23.18 -3.69 6.49
N ARG A 148 -22.93 -2.60 5.75
CA ARG A 148 -23.73 -2.26 4.58
C ARG A 148 -23.57 -3.31 3.49
N TYR A 149 -22.35 -3.79 3.24
CA TYR A 149 -22.09 -4.84 2.24
C TYR A 149 -22.83 -6.14 2.59
N PHE A 150 -22.78 -6.58 3.85
CA PHE A 150 -23.50 -7.77 4.33
C PHE A 150 -25.02 -7.63 4.26
N HIS A 151 -25.53 -6.39 4.33
CA HIS A 151 -26.95 -6.13 4.15
C HIS A 151 -27.39 -6.18 2.68
N GLU A 152 -26.52 -5.77 1.76
CA GLU A 152 -26.84 -5.73 0.33
C GLU A 152 -26.61 -7.07 -0.38
N PHE A 153 -25.66 -7.86 0.10
CA PHE A 153 -25.16 -9.06 -0.60
C PHE A 153 -25.11 -10.27 0.34
N ASP A 154 -25.08 -11.47 -0.27
CA ASP A 154 -24.92 -12.74 0.46
C ASP A 154 -23.46 -12.93 0.93
N SER A 155 -23.10 -12.16 1.95
CA SER A 155 -21.75 -12.17 2.54
C SER A 155 -21.83 -12.01 4.05
N THR A 156 -20.85 -12.53 4.74
CA THR A 156 -20.76 -12.52 6.21
C THR A 156 -19.33 -12.23 6.68
N HIS A 157 -19.14 -12.08 7.99
CA HIS A 157 -17.80 -11.94 8.57
C HIS A 157 -16.89 -13.12 8.23
N ASP A 158 -17.43 -14.33 8.02
CA ASP A 158 -16.64 -15.52 7.67
C ASP A 158 -15.88 -15.33 6.34
N ASP A 159 -16.40 -14.54 5.42
CA ASP A 159 -15.73 -14.21 4.16
C ASP A 159 -14.50 -13.33 4.40
N LEU A 160 -14.61 -12.38 5.33
CA LEU A 160 -13.49 -11.53 5.73
C LEU A 160 -12.42 -12.34 6.49
N VAL A 161 -12.83 -13.30 7.29
CA VAL A 161 -11.92 -14.25 7.96
C VAL A 161 -11.09 -15.03 6.93
N ASN A 162 -11.68 -15.50 5.83
CA ASN A 162 -10.94 -16.19 4.77
C ASN A 162 -9.86 -15.29 4.13
N ILE A 163 -10.16 -14.01 3.90
CA ILE A 163 -9.17 -13.04 3.42
C ILE A 163 -8.01 -12.92 4.40
N SER A 164 -8.31 -12.79 5.70
CA SER A 164 -7.28 -12.70 6.74
C SER A 164 -6.39 -13.93 6.78
N VAL A 165 -6.98 -15.12 6.77
CA VAL A 165 -6.25 -16.41 6.76
C VAL A 165 -5.35 -16.52 5.53
N LYS A 166 -5.86 -16.19 4.34
CA LYS A 166 -5.11 -16.16 3.08
C LYS A 166 -3.89 -15.23 3.17
N ASN A 167 -4.07 -14.00 3.64
CA ASN A 167 -2.98 -13.03 3.69
C ASN A 167 -1.91 -13.43 4.72
N HIS A 168 -2.31 -13.98 5.87
CA HIS A 168 -1.34 -14.55 6.81
C HIS A 168 -0.57 -15.74 6.24
N TYR A 169 -1.24 -16.62 5.49
CA TYR A 169 -0.59 -17.73 4.79
C TYR A 169 0.43 -17.23 3.74
N HIS A 170 0.06 -16.24 2.92
CA HIS A 170 0.96 -15.65 1.94
C HIS A 170 2.19 -15.00 2.59
N GLY A 171 2.02 -14.34 3.73
CA GLY A 171 3.09 -13.65 4.44
C GLY A 171 4.11 -14.58 5.12
N LEU A 172 3.87 -15.88 5.21
CA LEU A 172 4.83 -16.83 5.80
C LEU A 172 6.15 -16.87 5.02
N ASP A 173 6.07 -16.79 3.69
CA ASP A 173 7.22 -16.88 2.81
C ASP A 173 7.88 -15.51 2.55
N ASN A 174 7.28 -14.42 3.04
CA ASN A 174 7.83 -13.08 2.87
C ASN A 174 8.75 -12.73 4.06
N GLU A 175 10.06 -12.73 3.81
CA GLU A 175 11.08 -12.48 4.84
C GLU A 175 10.97 -11.10 5.50
N VAL A 176 10.36 -10.14 4.82
CA VAL A 176 10.19 -8.76 5.31
C VAL A 176 8.82 -8.51 5.91
N ALA A 177 7.95 -9.52 5.96
CA ALA A 177 6.64 -9.37 6.56
C ALA A 177 6.71 -9.10 8.07
N HIS A 178 5.90 -8.14 8.52
CA HIS A 178 5.79 -7.76 9.93
C HIS A 178 5.27 -8.91 10.79
N ILE A 179 4.28 -9.67 10.29
CA ILE A 179 3.66 -10.79 10.99
C ILE A 179 3.82 -12.06 10.14
N ARG A 180 4.88 -12.82 10.42
CA ARG A 180 5.14 -14.14 9.79
C ARG A 180 4.57 -15.24 10.66
N LYS A 181 3.25 -15.36 10.65
CA LYS A 181 2.58 -16.34 11.52
C LYS A 181 1.34 -16.88 10.85
N ASP A 182 1.24 -18.17 10.78
CA ASP A 182 0.00 -18.85 10.36
C ASP A 182 -1.14 -18.60 11.35
N VAL A 183 -2.32 -18.37 10.82
CA VAL A 183 -3.53 -18.07 11.58
C VAL A 183 -4.66 -18.97 11.08
N SER A 184 -5.19 -19.80 11.98
CA SER A 184 -6.35 -20.64 11.65
C SER A 184 -7.62 -19.79 11.52
N PHE A 185 -8.60 -20.31 10.79
CA PHE A 185 -9.92 -19.69 10.62
C PHE A 185 -10.59 -19.38 11.98
N ASP A 186 -10.63 -20.37 12.89
CA ASP A 186 -11.27 -20.19 14.21
C ASP A 186 -10.58 -19.11 15.04
N LYS A 187 -9.24 -19.04 14.97
CA LYS A 187 -8.48 -18.02 15.65
C LYS A 187 -8.75 -16.62 15.10
N ALA A 188 -8.81 -16.47 13.77
CA ALA A 188 -9.13 -15.20 13.14
C ALA A 188 -10.57 -14.77 13.48
N LYS A 189 -11.52 -15.70 13.40
CA LYS A 189 -12.93 -15.47 13.69
C LYS A 189 -13.18 -15.06 15.16
N SER A 190 -12.49 -15.68 16.10
CA SER A 190 -12.61 -15.41 17.54
C SER A 190 -11.73 -14.26 18.03
N GLY A 191 -11.14 -13.49 17.13
CA GLY A 191 -10.32 -12.33 17.47
C GLY A 191 -11.08 -11.29 18.30
N PHE A 192 -10.32 -10.47 19.06
CA PHE A 192 -10.92 -9.34 19.79
C PHE A 192 -11.68 -8.42 18.83
N MET A 193 -12.92 -8.09 19.20
CA MET A 193 -13.77 -7.18 18.42
C MET A 193 -13.25 -5.74 18.50
N VAL A 194 -12.87 -5.18 17.36
CA VAL A 194 -12.35 -3.80 17.26
C VAL A 194 -13.49 -2.83 16.96
N ALA A 195 -14.30 -3.13 15.96
CA ALA A 195 -15.52 -2.40 15.59
C ALA A 195 -16.44 -3.37 14.85
N ASP A 196 -17.59 -3.70 15.40
CA ASP A 196 -18.48 -4.73 14.85
C ASP A 196 -18.86 -4.48 13.38
N PRO A 197 -18.59 -5.42 12.42
CA PRO A 197 -18.24 -6.83 12.61
C PRO A 197 -16.72 -7.13 12.59
N LEU A 198 -15.85 -6.14 12.57
CA LEU A 198 -14.40 -6.32 12.37
C LEU A 198 -13.70 -6.72 13.68
N THR A 199 -12.95 -7.81 13.61
CA THR A 199 -12.05 -8.27 14.66
C THR A 199 -10.64 -7.73 14.48
N LEU A 200 -9.73 -8.01 15.42
CA LEU A 200 -8.32 -7.69 15.30
C LEU A 200 -7.69 -8.28 14.02
N TYR A 201 -8.16 -9.45 13.61
CA TYR A 201 -7.67 -10.12 12.41
C TYR A 201 -8.22 -9.53 11.11
N ASP A 202 -9.18 -8.62 11.16
CA ASP A 202 -9.64 -7.84 10.02
C ASP A 202 -8.87 -6.54 9.81
N CYS A 203 -8.08 -6.11 10.81
CA CYS A 203 -7.32 -4.86 10.80
C CYS A 203 -5.84 -5.11 10.49
N CYS A 204 -5.21 -4.28 9.66
CA CYS A 204 -3.76 -4.30 9.50
C CYS A 204 -3.04 -3.75 10.75
N PRO A 205 -1.79 -4.18 11.03
CA PRO A 205 -0.99 -3.59 12.09
C PRO A 205 -0.51 -2.18 11.71
N THR A 206 -0.25 -1.33 12.69
CA THR A 206 0.58 -0.13 12.49
C THR A 206 2.04 -0.57 12.36
N SER A 207 2.72 -0.14 11.31
CA SER A 207 4.08 -0.59 11.00
C SER A 207 5.01 0.59 10.76
N ASP A 208 6.28 0.39 11.09
CA ASP A 208 7.36 1.26 10.66
C ASP A 208 7.99 0.66 9.40
N GLY A 209 8.41 1.46 8.45
CA GLY A 209 9.09 0.96 7.26
C GLY A 209 9.33 2.01 6.19
N ALA A 210 10.24 1.65 5.29
CA ALA A 210 10.55 2.39 4.08
C ALA A 210 10.65 1.42 2.90
N SER A 211 10.35 1.92 1.72
CA SER A 211 10.52 1.21 0.45
C SER A 211 10.82 2.21 -0.65
N CYS A 212 11.59 1.80 -1.66
CA CYS A 212 11.79 2.62 -2.84
C CYS A 212 12.09 1.76 -4.07
N VAL A 213 11.90 2.37 -5.23
CA VAL A 213 12.19 1.82 -6.55
C VAL A 213 12.92 2.85 -7.39
N ILE A 214 13.77 2.40 -8.29
CA ILE A 214 14.45 3.23 -9.29
C ILE A 214 13.75 3.02 -10.62
N LEU A 215 13.37 4.13 -11.26
CA LEU A 215 12.78 4.15 -12.58
C LEU A 215 13.79 4.73 -13.56
N ALA A 216 13.88 4.14 -14.74
CA ALA A 216 14.72 4.64 -15.83
C ALA A 216 13.91 4.78 -17.12
N ALA A 217 14.25 5.77 -17.93
CA ALA A 217 13.68 5.95 -19.26
C ALA A 217 14.14 4.86 -20.23
N ASP A 218 13.31 4.52 -21.22
CA ASP A 218 13.58 3.47 -22.21
C ASP A 218 14.96 3.59 -22.87
N HIS A 219 15.36 4.81 -23.21
CA HIS A 219 16.60 5.07 -23.95
C HIS A 219 17.88 4.95 -23.10
N VAL A 220 17.76 4.91 -21.76
CA VAL A 220 18.91 4.73 -20.86
C VAL A 220 18.86 3.41 -20.07
N VAL A 221 17.73 2.70 -20.05
CA VAL A 221 17.53 1.53 -19.19
C VAL A 221 18.56 0.43 -19.40
N SER A 222 19.06 0.24 -20.63
CA SER A 222 20.11 -0.74 -20.97
C SER A 222 21.46 -0.47 -20.29
N GLN A 223 21.68 0.72 -19.75
CA GLN A 223 22.85 1.05 -18.94
C GLN A 223 22.78 0.40 -17.55
N PHE A 224 21.58 0.03 -17.08
CA PHE A 224 21.31 -0.41 -15.71
C PHE A 224 20.91 -1.88 -15.62
N THR A 225 20.19 -2.40 -16.61
CA THR A 225 19.75 -3.80 -16.64
C THR A 225 19.52 -4.28 -18.07
N ASP A 226 19.66 -5.60 -18.28
CA ASP A 226 19.28 -6.26 -19.52
C ASP A 226 17.87 -6.88 -19.45
N ASP A 227 17.26 -6.95 -18.24
CA ASP A 227 15.93 -7.50 -18.00
C ASP A 227 15.04 -6.52 -17.20
N PRO A 228 14.60 -5.41 -17.81
CA PRO A 228 13.81 -4.40 -17.12
C PRO A 228 12.35 -4.82 -16.88
N VAL A 229 11.79 -4.47 -15.73
CA VAL A 229 10.35 -4.56 -15.46
C VAL A 229 9.65 -3.30 -15.95
N TRP A 230 8.67 -3.44 -16.84
CA TRP A 230 8.02 -2.33 -17.53
C TRP A 230 6.76 -1.84 -16.82
N ILE A 231 6.69 -0.55 -16.50
CA ILE A 231 5.47 0.12 -16.08
C ILE A 231 4.62 0.44 -17.32
N LYS A 232 3.64 -0.40 -17.61
CA LYS A 232 2.76 -0.23 -18.79
C LYS A 232 1.79 0.93 -18.64
N SER A 233 1.32 1.20 -17.41
CA SER A 233 0.40 2.29 -17.13
C SER A 233 0.48 2.75 -15.68
N SER A 234 0.06 3.99 -15.44
CA SER A 234 -0.15 4.52 -14.10
C SER A 234 -1.36 5.44 -14.14
N ALA A 235 -2.41 5.13 -13.37
CA ALA A 235 -3.63 5.90 -13.31
C ALA A 235 -4.04 6.20 -11.86
N ALA A 236 -4.70 7.32 -11.67
CA ALA A 236 -5.22 7.74 -10.38
C ALA A 236 -6.61 8.35 -10.53
N ALA A 237 -7.38 8.30 -9.47
CA ALA A 237 -8.66 8.98 -9.32
C ALA A 237 -8.89 9.33 -7.84
N SER A 238 -9.77 10.28 -7.58
CA SER A 238 -10.25 10.61 -6.23
C SER A 238 -11.72 10.24 -6.07
N ASP A 239 -12.13 10.07 -4.83
CA ASP A 239 -13.50 9.85 -4.40
C ASP A 239 -13.87 10.88 -3.32
N TYR A 240 -15.11 10.89 -2.87
CA TYR A 240 -15.51 11.65 -1.69
C TYR A 240 -14.79 11.12 -0.46
N LEU A 241 -14.24 12.02 0.34
CA LEU A 241 -13.52 11.63 1.56
C LEU A 241 -14.50 11.15 2.63
N ALA A 242 -15.50 11.98 2.95
CA ALA A 242 -16.52 11.65 3.93
C ALA A 242 -17.45 10.52 3.44
N LEU A 243 -17.73 9.58 4.32
CA LEU A 243 -18.54 8.39 3.98
C LEU A 243 -19.97 8.77 3.58
N HIS A 244 -20.54 9.80 4.24
CA HIS A 244 -21.92 10.25 4.02
C HIS A 244 -22.12 10.94 2.66
N ASP A 245 -21.06 11.45 2.02
CA ASP A 245 -21.14 12.08 0.70
C ASP A 245 -21.05 11.08 -0.46
N ARG A 246 -20.66 9.82 -0.16
CA ARG A 246 -20.46 8.79 -1.19
C ARG A 246 -21.80 8.30 -1.74
N PRO A 247 -21.94 8.19 -3.07
CA PRO A 247 -23.13 7.56 -3.69
C PRO A 247 -23.36 6.11 -3.24
N SER A 248 -22.29 5.41 -2.91
CA SER A 248 -22.29 4.05 -2.35
C SER A 248 -21.12 3.88 -1.39
N ILE A 249 -21.36 3.22 -0.27
CA ILE A 249 -20.32 2.88 0.71
C ILE A 249 -19.87 1.42 0.64
N THR A 250 -20.34 0.69 -0.37
CA THR A 250 -19.97 -0.72 -0.61
C THR A 250 -19.08 -0.90 -1.83
N GLN A 251 -18.56 0.19 -2.38
CA GLN A 251 -17.62 0.22 -3.52
C GLN A 251 -16.69 1.44 -3.40
N LEU A 252 -15.56 1.39 -4.10
CA LEU A 252 -14.57 2.46 -4.16
C LEU A 252 -14.53 3.04 -5.58
N MET A 253 -15.30 4.10 -5.83
CA MET A 253 -15.40 4.73 -7.14
C MET A 253 -14.03 5.17 -7.70
N ALA A 254 -13.13 5.63 -6.84
CA ALA A 254 -11.76 5.97 -7.24
C ALA A 254 -11.03 4.76 -7.83
N THR A 255 -11.14 3.59 -7.19
CA THR A 255 -10.52 2.34 -7.66
C THR A 255 -11.07 1.95 -9.04
N GLN A 256 -12.38 1.95 -9.22
CA GLN A 256 -13.02 1.62 -10.50
C GLN A 256 -12.56 2.55 -11.64
N LYS A 257 -12.53 3.88 -11.37
CA LYS A 257 -12.11 4.88 -12.37
C LYS A 257 -10.62 4.77 -12.71
N ALA A 258 -9.77 4.55 -11.70
CA ALA A 258 -8.34 4.36 -11.91
C ALA A 258 -8.07 3.07 -12.68
N ALA A 259 -8.69 1.95 -12.29
CA ALA A 259 -8.58 0.66 -12.97
C ALA A 259 -8.97 0.75 -14.45
N LYS A 260 -10.14 1.33 -14.74
CA LYS A 260 -10.59 1.51 -16.13
C LYS A 260 -9.58 2.28 -16.99
N ARG A 261 -8.99 3.34 -16.44
CA ARG A 261 -7.95 4.12 -17.14
C ARG A 261 -6.66 3.31 -17.32
N ALA A 262 -6.20 2.64 -16.26
CA ALA A 262 -4.96 1.87 -16.29
C ALA A 262 -5.06 0.73 -17.30
N TYR A 263 -6.14 -0.05 -17.28
CA TYR A 263 -6.37 -1.12 -18.24
C TYR A 263 -6.44 -0.61 -19.68
N SER A 264 -7.15 0.49 -19.91
CA SER A 264 -7.21 1.11 -21.25
C SER A 264 -5.85 1.58 -21.74
N MET A 265 -5.02 2.20 -20.87
CA MET A 265 -3.67 2.67 -21.22
C MET A 265 -2.72 1.50 -21.49
N ALA A 266 -2.83 0.41 -20.74
CA ALA A 266 -1.98 -0.77 -20.89
C ALA A 266 -2.46 -1.71 -22.02
N GLY A 267 -3.70 -1.55 -22.53
CA GLY A 267 -4.29 -2.42 -23.53
C GLY A 267 -4.63 -3.83 -23.01
N ILE A 268 -4.96 -3.94 -21.72
CA ILE A 268 -5.30 -5.20 -21.03
C ILE A 268 -6.68 -5.12 -20.36
N SER A 269 -7.11 -6.23 -19.80
CA SER A 269 -8.29 -6.36 -18.95
C SER A 269 -7.93 -6.99 -17.60
N ALA A 270 -8.86 -7.06 -16.67
CA ALA A 270 -8.67 -7.74 -15.38
C ALA A 270 -8.30 -9.23 -15.54
N LYS A 271 -8.71 -9.88 -16.64
CA LYS A 271 -8.42 -11.29 -16.91
C LYS A 271 -6.95 -11.56 -17.29
N ASP A 272 -6.24 -10.52 -17.67
CA ASP A 272 -4.84 -10.60 -18.08
C ASP A 272 -3.88 -10.33 -16.90
N VAL A 273 -4.43 -10.17 -15.69
CA VAL A 273 -3.67 -9.90 -14.46
C VAL A 273 -3.47 -11.19 -13.68
N ASP A 274 -2.23 -11.65 -13.59
CA ASP A 274 -1.86 -12.85 -12.83
C ASP A 274 -1.72 -12.58 -11.33
N ILE A 275 -1.20 -11.40 -10.97
CA ILE A 275 -0.89 -10.98 -9.60
C ILE A 275 -1.41 -9.57 -9.35
N ALA A 276 -2.04 -9.38 -8.18
CA ALA A 276 -2.48 -8.07 -7.72
C ALA A 276 -2.14 -7.84 -6.25
N GLU A 277 -1.33 -6.83 -5.98
CA GLU A 277 -1.17 -6.29 -4.62
C GLU A 277 -2.19 -5.18 -4.42
N VAL A 278 -3.16 -5.42 -3.55
CA VAL A 278 -4.26 -4.49 -3.26
C VAL A 278 -4.19 -3.96 -1.83
N HIS A 279 -4.89 -2.87 -1.58
CA HIS A 279 -4.89 -2.20 -0.28
C HIS A 279 -5.88 -2.87 0.69
N ASP A 280 -5.39 -3.80 1.48
CA ASP A 280 -6.13 -4.55 2.50
C ASP A 280 -5.91 -4.00 3.91
N CYS A 281 -5.97 -2.67 4.08
CA CYS A 281 -5.89 -2.08 5.43
C CYS A 281 -6.94 -2.65 6.39
N PHE A 282 -8.06 -3.08 5.83
CA PHE A 282 -9.05 -3.96 6.44
C PHE A 282 -9.45 -5.03 5.43
N THR A 283 -9.85 -6.20 5.90
CA THR A 283 -10.25 -7.32 5.03
C THR A 283 -11.37 -6.96 4.06
N ILE A 284 -12.34 -6.14 4.49
CA ILE A 284 -13.41 -5.63 3.63
C ILE A 284 -12.88 -4.76 2.47
N ALA A 285 -11.76 -4.06 2.66
CA ALA A 285 -11.15 -3.26 1.59
C ALA A 285 -10.57 -4.15 0.48
N GLU A 286 -9.98 -5.30 0.81
CA GLU A 286 -9.56 -6.29 -0.19
C GLU A 286 -10.76 -6.84 -0.95
N LEU A 287 -11.86 -7.14 -0.26
CA LEU A 287 -13.08 -7.61 -0.89
C LEU A 287 -13.58 -6.59 -1.92
N PHE A 288 -13.64 -5.31 -1.56
CA PHE A 288 -14.03 -4.26 -2.50
C PHE A 288 -13.05 -4.14 -3.67
N ALA A 289 -11.74 -4.17 -3.39
CA ALA A 289 -10.73 -4.11 -4.44
C ALA A 289 -10.88 -5.27 -5.44
N THR A 290 -11.21 -6.47 -4.97
CA THR A 290 -11.44 -7.64 -5.81
C THR A 290 -12.58 -7.41 -6.81
N GLU A 291 -13.66 -6.76 -6.37
CA GLU A 291 -14.80 -6.42 -7.24
C GLU A 291 -14.50 -5.19 -8.12
N ASP A 292 -13.99 -4.12 -7.52
CA ASP A 292 -13.80 -2.83 -8.18
C ASP A 292 -12.68 -2.86 -9.24
N LEU A 293 -11.72 -3.80 -9.13
CA LEU A 293 -10.71 -4.09 -10.13
C LEU A 293 -11.18 -5.09 -11.20
N GLY A 294 -12.34 -5.73 -11.00
CA GLY A 294 -12.94 -6.64 -11.96
C GLY A 294 -12.46 -8.09 -11.88
N PHE A 295 -11.87 -8.52 -10.74
CA PHE A 295 -11.47 -9.91 -10.51
C PHE A 295 -12.68 -10.80 -10.12
N SER A 296 -13.73 -10.19 -9.57
CA SER A 296 -15.03 -10.80 -9.33
C SER A 296 -16.17 -9.85 -9.70
N GLU A 297 -17.36 -10.40 -9.92
CA GLU A 297 -18.55 -9.60 -10.16
C GLU A 297 -19.00 -8.88 -8.88
N ARG A 298 -19.72 -7.78 -9.07
CA ARG A 298 -20.29 -7.01 -7.95
C ARG A 298 -21.17 -7.88 -7.06
N GLY A 299 -20.92 -7.86 -5.74
CA GLY A 299 -21.64 -8.63 -4.74
C GLY A 299 -21.17 -10.08 -4.59
N THR A 300 -20.14 -10.50 -5.33
CA THR A 300 -19.61 -11.87 -5.27
C THR A 300 -18.21 -11.96 -4.62
N GLY A 301 -17.68 -10.86 -4.13
CA GLY A 301 -16.36 -10.83 -3.46
C GLY A 301 -16.28 -11.74 -2.24
N GLY A 302 -17.38 -11.90 -1.48
CA GLY A 302 -17.46 -12.85 -0.38
C GLY A 302 -17.33 -14.31 -0.87
N GLN A 303 -18.02 -14.67 -1.95
CA GLN A 303 -17.88 -15.98 -2.57
C GLN A 303 -16.46 -16.22 -3.10
N PHE A 304 -15.86 -15.21 -3.74
CA PHE A 304 -14.47 -15.26 -4.21
C PHE A 304 -13.50 -15.61 -3.07
N ALA A 305 -13.71 -15.01 -1.88
CA ALA A 305 -12.90 -15.28 -0.70
C ALA A 305 -13.14 -16.69 -0.13
N ARG A 306 -14.42 -17.14 -0.02
CA ARG A 306 -14.78 -18.49 0.44
C ARG A 306 -14.16 -19.60 -0.43
N GLU A 307 -14.11 -19.38 -1.74
CA GLU A 307 -13.57 -20.30 -2.72
C GLU A 307 -12.03 -20.22 -2.86
N ASN A 308 -11.35 -19.41 -2.06
CA ASN A 308 -9.90 -19.17 -2.11
C ASN A 308 -9.37 -18.74 -3.48
N ARG A 309 -10.19 -18.11 -4.32
CA ARG A 309 -9.84 -17.78 -5.71
C ARG A 309 -8.70 -16.78 -5.83
N GLY A 310 -8.45 -15.98 -4.79
CA GLY A 310 -7.30 -15.08 -4.70
C GLY A 310 -6.05 -15.69 -4.06
N ARG A 311 -6.07 -16.98 -3.71
CA ARG A 311 -4.95 -17.67 -3.06
C ARG A 311 -3.92 -18.13 -4.08
N ARG A 312 -2.66 -18.07 -3.71
CA ARG A 312 -1.53 -18.52 -4.51
C ARG A 312 -1.73 -20.00 -4.93
N ASN A 313 -1.59 -20.27 -6.21
CA ASN A 313 -1.75 -21.58 -6.85
C ASN A 313 -3.17 -22.18 -6.82
N GLU A 314 -4.20 -21.44 -6.40
CA GLU A 314 -5.58 -21.94 -6.32
C GLU A 314 -6.57 -21.16 -7.21
N GLY A 315 -6.23 -19.95 -7.63
CA GLY A 315 -7.10 -19.07 -8.42
C GLY A 315 -6.53 -18.66 -9.77
N THR A 316 -7.24 -17.74 -10.41
CA THR A 316 -6.80 -17.14 -11.69
C THR A 316 -5.89 -15.94 -11.47
N THR A 317 -6.18 -15.10 -10.47
CA THR A 317 -5.38 -13.94 -10.08
C THR A 317 -4.97 -14.08 -8.62
N CYS A 318 -3.68 -14.11 -8.34
CA CYS A 318 -3.20 -14.15 -6.96
C CYS A 318 -3.32 -12.77 -6.31
N ILE A 319 -4.12 -12.66 -5.25
CA ILE A 319 -4.33 -11.40 -4.52
C ILE A 319 -3.41 -11.36 -3.28
N ASN A 320 -2.61 -10.29 -3.18
CA ASN A 320 -1.70 -10.04 -2.06
C ASN A 320 -0.71 -11.20 -1.79
N PRO A 321 0.07 -11.66 -2.80
CA PRO A 321 1.06 -12.73 -2.61
C PRO A 321 2.14 -12.40 -1.57
N SER A 322 2.38 -11.12 -1.29
CA SER A 322 3.32 -10.67 -0.24
C SER A 322 2.79 -10.84 1.19
N GLY A 323 1.50 -11.19 1.35
CA GLY A 323 0.79 -11.22 2.62
C GLY A 323 -0.08 -9.98 2.86
N GLY A 324 -0.16 -9.07 1.89
CA GLY A 324 -0.90 -7.82 1.99
C GLY A 324 -0.47 -6.94 3.17
N LEU A 325 -1.15 -5.84 3.38
CA LEU A 325 -0.92 -4.95 4.53
C LEU A 325 -1.18 -5.69 5.85
N LYS A 326 -2.03 -6.70 5.81
CA LYS A 326 -2.44 -7.51 6.93
C LYS A 326 -1.28 -8.26 7.58
N SER A 327 -0.40 -8.85 6.77
CA SER A 327 0.74 -9.65 7.21
C SER A 327 2.06 -8.93 6.94
N LYS A 328 2.27 -8.42 5.72
CA LYS A 328 3.48 -7.65 5.36
C LYS A 328 3.65 -6.40 6.24
N GLY A 329 2.56 -5.73 6.57
CA GLY A 329 2.56 -4.51 7.37
C GLY A 329 2.14 -3.28 6.57
N HIS A 330 1.79 -2.19 7.29
CA HIS A 330 1.24 -0.99 6.71
C HIS A 330 1.93 0.29 7.22
N PRO A 331 3.18 0.56 6.81
CA PRO A 331 3.76 1.90 6.99
C PRO A 331 3.12 2.82 5.96
N LEU A 332 2.27 3.77 6.41
CA LEU A 332 1.34 4.53 5.54
C LEU A 332 2.02 5.09 4.29
N GLY A 333 3.07 5.88 4.49
CA GLY A 333 3.78 6.53 3.40
C GLY A 333 4.55 5.59 2.46
N ALA A 334 4.95 4.40 2.95
CA ALA A 334 5.73 3.44 2.17
C ALA A 334 4.88 2.38 1.44
N THR A 335 3.58 2.31 1.72
CA THR A 335 2.73 1.19 1.28
C THR A 335 2.68 1.05 -0.24
N GLY A 336 2.49 2.13 -0.99
CA GLY A 336 2.34 2.06 -2.46
C GLY A 336 3.60 1.53 -3.16
N THR A 337 4.79 2.02 -2.80
CA THR A 337 6.05 1.48 -3.33
C THR A 337 6.33 0.09 -2.78
N GLY A 338 6.01 -0.20 -1.51
CA GLY A 338 6.12 -1.54 -0.93
C GLY A 338 5.19 -2.59 -1.55
N GLN A 339 4.15 -2.19 -2.27
CA GLN A 339 3.31 -3.08 -3.09
C GLN A 339 3.86 -3.28 -4.50
N THR A 340 4.79 -2.43 -4.93
CA THR A 340 5.42 -2.50 -6.25
C THR A 340 6.69 -3.36 -6.21
N VAL A 341 7.35 -3.42 -5.06
CA VAL A 341 8.53 -4.24 -4.76
C VAL A 341 8.11 -5.69 -4.42
#